data_46e9406f9da5b674c221930c6cf9f879
#
_entry.id   46e9406f9da5b674c221930c6cf9f879
#
_cell.length_a   1.000
_cell.length_b   1.000
_cell.length_c   1.000
_cell.angle_alpha   90.00
_cell.angle_beta   90.00
_cell.angle_gamma   90.00
#
_symmetry.space_group_name_H-M   'P 1'
#
loop_
_entity.id
_entity.type
_entity.pdbx_description
1 polymer ?
#
loop_
_entity_poly.entity_id
_entity_poly.type
_entity_poly.pdbx_seq_one_letter_code
_entity_poly.pdbx_strand_id
1 'polypeptide(L)'
;MRRHAIPDEIAVSVVTLAELEVGVLVAEDDDVRATRLSTLLAVRESADGLPADAPVASAYARLAAASLRAGRRPRVHDTWIAATAAVHDAAVWTQDDDFGHFEGVEVVRV
;
A
#
# COMPACT_ATOMS: atom_id res chain seq x y z
N MET A 1 -5.83 23.92 -4.30
CA MET A 1 -5.03 22.83 -4.53
C MET A 1 -5.74 21.90 -5.40
N ARG A 2 -5.09 21.36 -6.16
CA ARG A 2 -5.71 20.37 -6.82
C ARG A 2 -5.98 19.29 -5.83
N ARG A 3 -7.12 18.77 -5.94
CA ARG A 3 -7.43 17.67 -5.12
C ARG A 3 -6.37 16.63 -5.28
N HIS A 4 -6.50 15.61 -4.56
CA HIS A 4 -5.56 14.52 -4.63
C HIS A 4 -5.70 13.82 -5.97
N ALA A 5 -5.22 14.47 -7.00
CA ALA A 5 -5.16 13.84 -8.29
C ALA A 5 -4.24 12.65 -8.19
N ILE A 6 -4.64 11.55 -8.76
CA ILE A 6 -3.83 10.34 -8.79
C ILE A 6 -2.83 10.51 -9.91
N PRO A 7 -1.53 10.50 -9.61
CA PRO A 7 -0.54 10.57 -10.68
C PRO A 7 -0.68 9.37 -11.61
N ASP A 8 -0.37 9.57 -12.87
CA ASP A 8 -0.49 8.52 -13.87
C ASP A 8 0.32 7.28 -13.52
N GLU A 9 1.39 7.47 -12.76
CA GLU A 9 2.29 6.37 -12.44
C GLU A 9 2.08 5.80 -11.05
N ILE A 10 0.95 6.10 -10.44
CA ILE A 10 0.65 5.51 -9.15
C ILE A 10 0.44 4.02 -9.33
N ALA A 11 1.00 3.27 -8.41
CA ALA A 11 0.84 1.83 -8.38
C ALA A 11 0.22 1.42 -7.06
N VAL A 12 -0.27 0.21 -7.00
CA VAL A 12 -0.82 -0.35 -5.79
C VAL A 12 -0.22 -1.73 -5.58
N SER A 13 0.22 -2.00 -4.35
CA SER A 13 0.72 -3.32 -4.00
C SER A 13 -0.44 -4.32 -3.98
N VAL A 14 -0.16 -5.56 -4.38
CA VAL A 14 -1.16 -6.61 -4.24
C VAL A 14 -1.54 -6.80 -2.77
N VAL A 15 -0.66 -6.44 -1.84
CA VAL A 15 -0.96 -6.46 -0.41
C VAL A 15 -2.08 -5.47 -0.10
N THR A 16 -2.00 -4.27 -0.65
CA THR A 16 -3.05 -3.26 -0.46
C THR A 16 -4.38 -3.73 -1.06
N LEU A 17 -4.33 -4.32 -2.25
CA LEU A 17 -5.56 -4.85 -2.85
C LEU A 17 -6.19 -5.92 -1.97
N ALA A 18 -5.35 -6.80 -1.41
CA ALA A 18 -5.86 -7.83 -0.52
C ALA A 18 -6.50 -7.23 0.73
N GLU A 19 -5.88 -6.20 1.31
CA GLU A 19 -6.43 -5.55 2.49
C GLU A 19 -7.76 -4.86 2.19
N LEU A 20 -7.86 -4.22 1.04
CA LEU A 20 -9.12 -3.59 0.63
C LEU A 20 -10.21 -4.64 0.45
N GLU A 21 -9.86 -5.77 -0.12
CA GLU A 21 -10.83 -6.85 -0.32
C GLU A 21 -11.27 -7.47 1.00
N VAL A 22 -10.35 -7.65 1.93
CA VAL A 22 -10.70 -8.11 3.28
C VAL A 22 -11.72 -7.17 3.89
N GLY A 23 -11.51 -5.85 3.74
CA GLY A 23 -12.45 -4.87 4.28
C GLY A 23 -13.85 -5.03 3.72
N VAL A 24 -13.97 -5.36 2.43
CA VAL A 24 -15.27 -5.61 1.82
C VAL A 24 -15.90 -6.88 2.42
N LEU A 25 -15.09 -7.93 2.53
CA LEU A 25 -15.61 -9.25 2.93
C LEU A 25 -16.06 -9.29 4.39
N VAL A 26 -15.41 -8.53 5.26
CA VAL A 26 -15.74 -8.54 6.68
C VAL A 26 -16.78 -7.48 7.07
N ALA A 27 -17.20 -6.64 6.13
CA ALA A 27 -18.16 -5.59 6.45
C ALA A 27 -19.50 -6.23 6.82
N GLU A 28 -20.07 -5.78 7.94
CA GLU A 28 -21.33 -6.36 8.43
C GLU A 28 -22.53 -5.54 7.99
N ASP A 29 -22.30 -4.31 7.56
CA ASP A 29 -23.33 -3.38 7.15
C ASP A 29 -23.28 -3.23 5.64
N ASP A 30 -24.42 -3.30 4.97
CA ASP A 30 -24.48 -3.22 3.52
C ASP A 30 -23.96 -1.89 3.00
N ASP A 31 -24.23 -0.80 3.69
CA ASP A 31 -23.74 0.52 3.24
C ASP A 31 -22.23 0.61 3.36
N VAL A 32 -21.68 0.07 4.43
CA VAL A 32 -20.22 0.04 4.62
C VAL A 32 -19.59 -0.84 3.55
N ARG A 33 -20.20 -2.00 3.28
CA ARG A 33 -19.67 -2.90 2.24
C ARG A 33 -19.68 -2.22 0.88
N ALA A 34 -20.77 -1.53 0.55
CA ALA A 34 -20.87 -0.85 -0.73
C ALA A 34 -19.81 0.23 -0.87
N THR A 35 -19.57 0.99 0.19
CA THR A 35 -18.55 2.03 0.17
C THR A 35 -17.16 1.43 -0.02
N ARG A 36 -16.85 0.37 0.71
CA ARG A 36 -15.56 -0.29 0.60
C ARG A 36 -15.36 -0.93 -0.76
N LEU A 37 -16.42 -1.53 -1.30
CA LEU A 37 -16.34 -2.11 -2.64
C LEU A 37 -16.09 -1.03 -3.68
N SER A 38 -16.75 0.11 -3.55
CA SER A 38 -16.55 1.23 -4.46
C SER A 38 -15.10 1.67 -4.46
N THR A 39 -14.49 1.76 -3.26
CA THR A 39 -13.08 2.13 -3.14
C THR A 39 -12.18 1.09 -3.82
N LEU A 40 -12.45 -0.19 -3.56
CA LEU A 40 -11.66 -1.27 -4.17
C LEU A 40 -11.71 -1.21 -5.68
N LEU A 41 -12.90 -1.04 -6.24
CA LEU A 41 -13.06 -0.99 -7.69
C LEU A 41 -12.38 0.24 -8.28
N ALA A 42 -12.46 1.39 -7.59
CA ALA A 42 -11.82 2.61 -8.07
C ALA A 42 -10.29 2.43 -8.08
N VAL A 43 -9.74 1.80 -7.06
CA VAL A 43 -8.30 1.56 -7.02
C VAL A 43 -7.89 0.60 -8.13
N ARG A 44 -8.66 -0.46 -8.35
CA ARG A 44 -8.35 -1.41 -9.42
C ARG A 44 -8.39 -0.77 -10.80
N GLU A 45 -9.28 0.20 -10.99
CA GLU A 45 -9.37 0.89 -12.28
C GLU A 45 -8.25 1.90 -12.47
N SER A 46 -7.73 2.44 -11.39
CA SER A 46 -6.76 3.53 -11.46
C SER A 46 -5.33 3.07 -11.48
N ALA A 47 -5.04 1.85 -11.07
CA ALA A 47 -3.67 1.41 -10.90
C ALA A 47 -3.56 -0.09 -11.07
N ASP A 48 -2.45 -0.52 -11.65
CA ASP A 48 -2.14 -1.94 -11.75
C ASP A 48 -1.59 -2.44 -10.43
N GLY A 49 -1.95 -3.67 -10.08
CA GLY A 49 -1.39 -4.30 -8.89
C GLY A 49 0.04 -4.74 -9.14
N LEU A 50 0.92 -4.39 -8.23
CA LEU A 50 2.32 -4.79 -8.32
C LEU A 50 2.57 -5.98 -7.42
N PRO A 51 3.24 -7.02 -7.92
CA PRO A 51 3.40 -8.25 -7.17
C PRO A 51 4.43 -8.11 -6.05
N ALA A 52 4.29 -8.96 -5.04
CA ALA A 52 5.29 -9.13 -3.99
C ALA A 52 6.22 -10.26 -4.39
N ASP A 53 7.06 -10.00 -5.36
CA ASP A 53 7.95 -11.01 -5.93
C ASP A 53 9.33 -10.99 -5.26
N ALA A 54 10.30 -11.71 -5.83
CA ALA A 54 11.60 -11.85 -5.19
C ALA A 54 12.35 -10.54 -4.99
N PRO A 55 12.40 -9.62 -5.97
CA PRO A 55 13.03 -8.31 -5.71
C PRO A 55 12.33 -7.54 -4.60
N VAL A 56 11.00 -7.62 -4.53
CA VAL A 56 10.26 -6.96 -3.46
C VAL A 56 10.59 -7.61 -2.12
N ALA A 57 10.72 -8.92 -2.08
CA ALA A 57 11.10 -9.61 -0.85
C ALA A 57 12.47 -9.15 -0.34
N SER A 58 13.43 -8.95 -1.24
CA SER A 58 14.74 -8.45 -0.84
C SER A 58 14.66 -7.02 -0.30
N ALA A 59 13.85 -6.19 -0.92
CA ALA A 59 13.63 -4.83 -0.43
C ALA A 59 12.94 -4.86 0.94
N TYR A 60 11.97 -5.74 1.11
CA TYR A 60 11.33 -5.93 2.41
C TYR A 60 12.36 -6.26 3.47
N ALA A 61 13.25 -7.21 3.16
CA ALA A 61 14.26 -7.62 4.14
C ALA A 61 15.15 -6.45 4.55
N ARG A 62 15.54 -5.60 3.60
CA ARG A 62 16.38 -4.44 3.92
C ARG A 62 15.64 -3.45 4.81
N LEU A 63 14.36 -3.18 4.49
CA LEU A 63 13.58 -2.24 5.29
C LEU A 63 13.29 -2.77 6.67
N ALA A 64 12.96 -4.05 6.78
CA ALA A 64 12.70 -4.68 8.07
C ALA A 64 13.96 -4.70 8.92
N ALA A 65 15.09 -5.01 8.32
CA ALA A 65 16.37 -5.02 9.05
C ALA A 65 16.71 -3.63 9.56
N ALA A 66 16.44 -2.59 8.77
CA ALA A 66 16.68 -1.21 9.21
C ALA A 66 15.81 -0.85 10.40
N SER A 67 14.55 -1.27 10.40
CA SER A 67 13.66 -1.05 11.53
C SER A 67 14.17 -1.74 12.78
N LEU A 68 14.58 -3.00 12.64
CA LEU A 68 15.09 -3.77 13.77
C LEU A 68 16.37 -3.15 14.33
N ARG A 69 17.26 -2.69 13.48
CA ARG A 69 18.48 -2.03 13.93
C ARG A 69 18.19 -0.74 14.66
N ALA A 70 17.08 -0.07 14.31
CA ALA A 70 16.65 1.13 14.98
C ALA A 70 15.82 0.84 16.24
N GLY A 71 15.69 -0.42 16.62
CA GLY A 71 14.96 -0.81 17.81
C GLY A 71 13.46 -0.82 17.66
N ARG A 72 12.96 -0.87 16.42
CA ARG A 72 11.54 -0.85 16.16
C ARG A 72 11.08 -2.17 15.57
N ARG A 73 9.85 -2.54 15.90
CA ARG A 73 9.25 -3.73 15.29
C ARG A 73 8.74 -3.36 13.90
N PRO A 74 9.12 -4.12 12.86
CA PRO A 74 8.61 -3.83 11.52
C PRO A 74 7.09 -4.03 11.46
N ARG A 75 6.42 -3.15 10.75
CA ARG A 75 4.99 -3.29 10.47
C ARG A 75 4.90 -4.04 9.14
N VAL A 76 4.43 -5.28 9.22
CA VAL A 76 4.58 -6.23 8.11
C VAL A 76 3.94 -5.73 6.83
N HIS A 77 2.66 -5.37 6.87
CA HIS A 77 1.97 -4.97 5.65
C HIS A 77 2.53 -3.66 5.09
N ASP A 78 2.78 -2.69 5.96
CA ASP A 78 3.35 -1.42 5.54
C ASP A 78 4.73 -1.61 4.91
N THR A 79 5.51 -2.52 5.48
CA THR A 79 6.85 -2.79 4.96
C THR A 79 6.78 -3.44 3.57
N TRP A 80 5.81 -4.36 3.34
CA TRP A 80 5.61 -4.92 2.02
C TRP A 80 5.22 -3.85 1.00
N ILE A 81 4.34 -2.92 1.40
CA ILE A 81 3.91 -1.84 0.51
C ILE A 81 5.09 -0.92 0.20
N ALA A 82 5.88 -0.58 1.20
CA ALA A 82 7.06 0.27 1.01
C ALA A 82 8.09 -0.43 0.12
N ALA A 83 8.29 -1.73 0.30
CA ALA A 83 9.22 -2.51 -0.52
C ALA A 83 8.78 -2.53 -1.98
N THR A 84 7.48 -2.68 -2.21
CA THR A 84 6.94 -2.65 -3.56
C THR A 84 7.21 -1.31 -4.22
N ALA A 85 6.99 -0.22 -3.50
CA ALA A 85 7.24 1.12 -4.02
C ALA A 85 8.72 1.32 -4.34
N ALA A 86 9.60 0.84 -3.47
CA ALA A 86 11.04 1.01 -3.66
C ALA A 86 11.54 0.28 -4.91
N VAL A 87 11.05 -0.94 -5.13
CA VAL A 87 11.49 -1.75 -6.27
C VAL A 87 10.99 -1.15 -7.59
N HIS A 88 9.77 -0.65 -7.59
CA HIS A 88 9.16 -0.16 -8.82
C HIS A 88 9.31 1.34 -9.00
N ASP A 89 9.99 2.01 -8.05
CA ASP A 89 10.22 3.46 -8.11
C ASP A 89 8.92 4.21 -8.37
N ALA A 90 7.90 3.87 -7.60
CA ALA A 90 6.56 4.40 -7.81
C ALA A 90 5.96 4.85 -6.49
N ALA A 91 5.06 5.83 -6.58
CA ALA A 91 4.25 6.21 -5.45
C ALA A 91 3.21 5.12 -5.23
N VAL A 92 2.92 4.81 -3.98
CA VAL A 92 2.02 3.72 -3.64
C VAL A 92 0.86 4.24 -2.79
N TRP A 93 -0.33 3.78 -3.09
CA TRP A 93 -1.51 4.12 -2.31
C TRP A 93 -1.51 3.38 -0.98
N THR A 94 -1.95 4.07 0.04
CA THR A 94 -2.18 3.46 1.35
C THR A 94 -3.32 4.16 2.05
N GLN A 95 -3.96 3.44 2.96
CA GLN A 95 -4.96 4.01 3.85
C GLN A 95 -4.39 4.30 5.23
N ASP A 96 -3.12 4.01 5.45
CA ASP A 96 -2.51 4.11 6.77
C ASP A 96 -1.91 5.49 6.97
N ASP A 97 -2.36 6.21 7.98
CA ASP A 97 -1.86 7.54 8.31
C ASP A 97 -0.41 7.50 8.77
N ASP A 98 0.01 6.39 9.34
CA ASP A 98 1.36 6.25 9.88
C ASP A 98 2.35 5.78 8.86
N PHE A 99 1.92 5.59 7.63
CA PHE A 99 2.79 5.16 6.56
C PHE A 99 3.53 6.40 6.05
N GLY A 100 4.80 6.46 6.14
CA GLY A 100 5.52 7.63 5.66
C GLY A 100 6.88 7.77 6.29
N HIS A 101 7.17 6.90 7.21
CA HIS A 101 8.48 6.95 7.87
C HIS A 101 9.51 6.07 7.15
N PHE A 102 9.18 5.55 5.98
CA PHE A 102 10.12 4.77 5.19
C PHE A 102 10.88 5.72 4.27
N GLU A 103 12.18 5.79 4.49
CA GLU A 103 13.03 6.68 3.72
C GLU A 103 13.06 6.25 2.26
N GLY A 104 12.98 7.21 1.34
CA GLY A 104 13.09 6.92 -0.06
C GLY A 104 11.83 6.36 -0.70
N VAL A 105 10.72 6.35 0.03
CA VAL A 105 9.46 5.83 -0.48
C VAL A 105 8.44 6.94 -0.53
N GLU A 106 7.83 7.12 -1.68
CA GLU A 106 6.75 8.09 -1.84
C GLU A 106 5.43 7.38 -1.63
N VAL A 107 4.58 7.95 -0.78
CA VAL A 107 3.32 7.35 -0.40
C VAL A 107 2.20 8.32 -0.68
N VAL A 108 1.12 7.83 -1.26
CA VAL A 108 -0.10 8.61 -1.46
C VAL A 108 -1.19 7.99 -0.60
N ARG A 109 -1.68 8.77 0.34
CA ARG A 109 -2.74 8.30 1.22
C ARG A 109 -4.08 8.39 0.51
N VAL A 110 -4.85 7.34 0.63
CA VAL A 110 -6.16 7.23 -0.02
C VAL A 110 -7.27 7.60 0.94
#